data_b452a97b9f156a541e1e329a9ae13a19
#
_entry.id   b452a97b9f156a541e1e329a9ae13a19
#
_cell.length_a   1.000
_cell.length_b   1.000
_cell.length_c   1.000
_cell.angle_alpha   90.00
_cell.angle_beta   90.00
_cell.angle_gamma   90.00
#
_symmetry.space_group_name_H-M   'P 1'
#
loop_
_entity.id
_entity.type
_entity.pdbx_description
1 polymer ?
#
loop_
_entity_poly.entity_id
_entity_poly.type
_entity_poly.pdbx_seq_one_letter_code
_entity_poly.pdbx_strand_id
1 'polypeptide(L)'
;ILTSELNRTNASVLHITPFRSFPSGITASASKKSEYIRWANTSGGIIIEDDFASEFTVSTKNEDTVFSLEPTHSVIYVNTFTKTIAPSMRVGYMVLPKEFVGAFEKKMGFYSCTVPVFEQYVLTEFINNGNYERHLNRIRRKLRQLQK
;
A
#
# COMPACT_ATOMS: atom_id res chain seq x y z
N ILE A 1 2.95 -0.89 -16.67
CA ILE A 1 3.09 0.40 -17.38
C ILE A 1 4.52 0.50 -17.91
N LEU A 2 4.71 0.94 -19.15
CA LEU A 2 6.02 1.18 -19.74
C LEU A 2 6.50 2.60 -19.39
N THR A 3 7.76 2.74 -19.02
CA THR A 3 8.36 4.06 -18.71
C THR A 3 8.31 5.01 -19.88
N SER A 4 8.42 4.49 -21.12
CA SER A 4 8.23 5.28 -22.33
C SER A 4 6.86 5.97 -22.39
N GLU A 5 5.79 5.31 -21.93
CA GLU A 5 4.46 5.90 -21.88
C GLU A 5 4.34 6.99 -20.79
N LEU A 6 4.97 6.79 -19.64
CA LEU A 6 5.01 7.80 -18.57
C LEU A 6 5.69 9.08 -19.07
N ASN A 7 6.82 8.92 -19.76
CA ASN A 7 7.56 10.07 -20.33
C ASN A 7 6.76 10.74 -21.45
N ARG A 8 6.09 9.96 -22.31
CA ARG A 8 5.30 10.49 -23.43
C ARG A 8 4.08 11.30 -22.96
N THR A 9 3.46 10.90 -21.85
CA THR A 9 2.24 11.53 -21.33
C THR A 9 2.50 12.72 -20.39
N ASN A 10 3.76 13.03 -20.07
CA ASN A 10 4.13 14.01 -19.03
C ASN A 10 3.33 13.79 -17.73
N ALA A 11 3.14 12.54 -17.36
CA ALA A 11 2.39 12.19 -16.15
C ALA A 11 3.09 12.77 -14.91
N SER A 12 2.33 13.41 -14.04
CA SER A 12 2.80 13.91 -12.73
C SER A 12 2.48 12.96 -11.59
N VAL A 13 1.53 12.04 -11.79
CA VAL A 13 1.12 11.05 -10.79
C VAL A 13 1.01 9.68 -11.46
N LEU A 14 1.54 8.67 -10.79
CA LEU A 14 1.46 7.27 -11.18
C LEU A 14 0.77 6.46 -10.09
N HIS A 15 -0.46 6.02 -10.33
CA HIS A 15 -1.15 5.09 -9.46
C HIS A 15 -0.83 3.65 -9.86
N ILE A 16 -0.34 2.85 -8.93
CA ILE A 16 0.04 1.45 -9.15
C ILE A 16 -0.52 0.53 -8.07
N THR A 17 -0.79 -0.71 -8.47
CA THR A 17 -1.04 -1.84 -7.59
C THR A 17 0.07 -2.86 -7.84
N PRO A 18 1.23 -2.76 -7.16
CA PRO A 18 2.40 -3.55 -7.51
C PRO A 18 2.25 -5.03 -7.19
N PHE A 19 1.30 -5.38 -6.31
CA PHE A 19 0.99 -6.74 -5.90
C PHE A 19 -0.29 -7.25 -6.54
N ARG A 20 -0.21 -8.37 -7.29
CA ARG A 20 -1.37 -9.05 -7.89
C ARG A 20 -2.34 -8.08 -8.56
N SER A 21 -1.80 -7.20 -9.40
CA SER A 21 -2.55 -6.13 -10.09
C SER A 21 -3.79 -6.71 -10.79
N PHE A 22 -4.96 -6.19 -10.45
CA PHE A 22 -6.21 -6.61 -11.11
C PHE A 22 -6.32 -5.96 -12.50
N PRO A 23 -6.78 -6.67 -13.53
CA PRO A 23 -7.24 -8.06 -13.55
C PRO A 23 -6.13 -9.08 -13.86
N SER A 24 -4.90 -8.66 -14.15
CA SER A 24 -3.82 -9.51 -14.65
C SER A 24 -3.25 -10.48 -13.62
N GLY A 25 -3.38 -10.19 -12.32
CA GLY A 25 -2.75 -10.94 -11.25
C GLY A 25 -1.22 -10.77 -11.17
N ILE A 26 -0.63 -9.92 -12.01
CA ILE A 26 0.83 -9.74 -12.11
C ILE A 26 1.34 -8.96 -10.90
N THR A 27 2.47 -9.42 -10.35
CA THR A 27 3.26 -8.71 -9.34
C THR A 27 4.45 -8.04 -10.00
N ALA A 28 4.69 -6.78 -9.70
CA ALA A 28 5.82 -6.02 -10.22
C ALA A 28 7.14 -6.58 -9.68
N SER A 29 8.11 -6.86 -10.57
CA SER A 29 9.44 -7.29 -10.18
C SER A 29 10.20 -6.16 -9.45
N ALA A 30 11.24 -6.51 -8.70
CA ALA A 30 12.12 -5.53 -8.04
C ALA A 30 12.70 -4.52 -9.04
N SER A 31 13.11 -4.98 -10.22
CA SER A 31 13.57 -4.10 -11.31
C SER A 31 12.50 -3.11 -11.74
N LYS A 32 11.23 -3.56 -11.83
CA LYS A 32 10.12 -2.68 -12.23
C LYS A 32 9.78 -1.65 -11.15
N LYS A 33 9.84 -2.04 -9.88
CA LYS A 33 9.67 -1.11 -8.76
C LYS A 33 10.76 -0.03 -8.77
N SER A 34 12.02 -0.43 -8.98
CA SER A 34 13.14 0.52 -9.12
C SER A 34 13.00 1.46 -10.33
N GLU A 35 12.40 0.98 -11.43
CA GLU A 35 12.10 1.79 -12.62
C GLU A 35 11.06 2.88 -12.30
N TYR A 36 10.01 2.56 -11.55
CA TYR A 36 9.01 3.53 -11.10
C TYR A 36 9.63 4.61 -10.20
N ILE A 37 10.44 4.20 -9.23
CA ILE A 37 11.16 5.13 -8.34
C ILE A 37 12.07 6.06 -9.15
N ARG A 38 12.84 5.51 -10.09
CA ARG A 38 13.71 6.32 -10.96
C ARG A 38 12.90 7.33 -11.77
N TRP A 39 11.77 6.92 -12.33
CA TRP A 39 10.87 7.84 -13.05
C TRP A 39 10.41 8.97 -12.11
N ALA A 40 9.92 8.66 -10.91
CA ALA A 40 9.47 9.68 -9.97
C ALA A 40 10.59 10.67 -9.61
N ASN A 41 11.79 10.16 -9.32
CA ASN A 41 12.94 10.98 -8.96
C ASN A 41 13.45 11.87 -10.11
N THR A 42 13.33 11.42 -11.36
CA THR A 42 13.80 12.20 -12.51
C THR A 42 12.77 13.19 -13.05
N SER A 43 11.48 12.88 -12.94
CA SER A 43 10.39 13.72 -13.43
C SER A 43 9.79 14.63 -12.36
N GLY A 44 10.12 14.43 -11.06
CA GLY A 44 9.42 15.05 -9.95
C GLY A 44 8.00 14.52 -9.75
N GLY A 45 7.68 13.36 -10.31
CA GLY A 45 6.36 12.73 -10.23
C GLY A 45 6.13 12.05 -8.87
N ILE A 46 4.87 11.80 -8.57
CA ILE A 46 4.41 11.13 -7.35
C ILE A 46 3.88 9.75 -7.69
N ILE A 47 4.26 8.75 -6.92
CA ILE A 47 3.71 7.39 -6.99
C ILE A 47 2.65 7.24 -5.89
N ILE A 48 1.47 6.75 -6.26
CA ILE A 48 0.47 6.26 -5.30
C ILE A 48 0.52 4.73 -5.38
N GLU A 49 1.06 4.11 -4.34
CA GLU A 49 1.12 2.66 -4.20
C GLU A 49 -0.12 2.17 -3.45
N ASP A 50 -1.03 1.53 -4.17
CA ASP A 50 -2.22 0.87 -3.60
C ASP A 50 -1.87 -0.59 -3.32
N ASP A 51 -1.54 -0.88 -2.07
CA ASP A 51 -1.13 -2.20 -1.61
C ASP A 51 -2.25 -2.90 -0.84
N PHE A 52 -3.11 -3.56 -1.56
CA PHE A 52 -4.23 -4.30 -0.96
C PHE A 52 -3.97 -5.80 -0.78
N ALA A 53 -2.79 -6.31 -1.11
CA ALA A 53 -2.57 -7.75 -1.21
C ALA A 53 -1.17 -8.25 -0.76
N SER A 54 -0.21 -7.39 -0.42
CA SER A 54 1.14 -7.81 -0.05
C SER A 54 1.17 -8.69 1.21
N GLU A 55 0.25 -8.46 2.14
CA GLU A 55 0.13 -9.27 3.36
C GLU A 55 -0.21 -10.74 3.08
N PHE A 56 -0.82 -11.04 1.93
CA PHE A 56 -1.18 -12.40 1.51
C PHE A 56 -0.08 -13.13 0.74
N THR A 57 1.14 -12.63 0.79
CA THR A 57 2.26 -13.34 0.18
C THR A 57 2.47 -14.70 0.85
N VAL A 58 2.65 -15.72 0.03
CA VAL A 58 2.97 -17.09 0.48
C VAL A 58 4.48 -17.36 0.48
N SER A 59 5.25 -16.44 -0.06
CA SER A 59 6.72 -16.48 -0.02
C SER A 59 7.22 -16.44 1.42
N THR A 60 8.35 -17.08 1.67
CA THR A 60 9.06 -17.01 2.95
C THR A 60 9.73 -15.66 3.16
N LYS A 61 10.02 -14.94 2.08
CA LYS A 61 10.55 -13.58 2.11
C LYS A 61 9.40 -12.60 1.89
N ASN A 62 9.28 -11.60 2.77
CA ASN A 62 8.37 -10.49 2.53
C ASN A 62 8.82 -9.77 1.25
N GLU A 63 7.84 -9.37 0.47
CA GLU A 63 8.12 -8.56 -0.71
C GLU A 63 8.25 -7.10 -0.31
N ASP A 64 9.29 -6.45 -0.79
CA ASP A 64 9.46 -5.03 -0.57
C ASP A 64 8.40 -4.24 -1.34
N THR A 65 7.76 -3.28 -0.68
CA THR A 65 6.87 -2.31 -1.33
C THR A 65 7.70 -1.24 -2.03
N VAL A 66 7.10 -0.49 -2.93
CA VAL A 66 7.78 0.67 -3.53
C VAL A 66 8.08 1.71 -2.44
N PHE A 67 7.13 1.89 -1.51
CA PHE A 67 7.30 2.76 -0.35
C PHE A 67 8.48 2.35 0.54
N SER A 68 8.68 1.04 0.79
CA SER A 68 9.82 0.58 1.60
C SER A 68 11.18 0.80 0.93
N LEU A 69 11.20 0.85 -0.40
CA LEU A 69 12.41 1.10 -1.18
C LEU A 69 12.72 2.60 -1.31
N GLU A 70 11.71 3.47 -1.25
CA GLU A 70 11.83 4.93 -1.33
C GLU A 70 10.85 5.62 -0.36
N PRO A 71 11.16 5.61 0.95
CA PRO A 71 10.20 6.07 1.97
C PRO A 71 10.12 7.61 2.11
N THR A 72 10.95 8.39 1.38
CA THR A 72 11.19 9.77 1.78
C THR A 72 10.44 10.85 1.03
N HIS A 73 10.23 10.74 -0.31
CA HIS A 73 9.80 11.93 -1.05
C HIS A 73 8.71 11.73 -2.10
N SER A 74 8.65 10.58 -2.76
CA SER A 74 7.85 10.45 -3.97
C SER A 74 6.74 9.41 -3.92
N VAL A 75 6.61 8.66 -2.82
CA VAL A 75 5.65 7.56 -2.72
C VAL A 75 4.62 7.81 -1.61
N ILE A 76 3.36 7.85 -1.99
CA ILE A 76 2.20 7.79 -1.09
C ILE A 76 1.77 6.33 -1.01
N TYR A 77 1.79 5.75 0.18
CA TYR A 77 1.37 4.38 0.41
C TYR A 77 -0.07 4.33 0.89
N VAL A 78 -0.89 3.49 0.26
CA VAL A 78 -2.31 3.29 0.63
C VAL A 78 -2.55 1.81 0.86
N ASN A 79 -3.24 1.47 1.95
CA ASN A 79 -3.61 0.09 2.26
C ASN A 79 -4.94 0.03 3.03
N THR A 80 -5.49 -1.18 3.21
CA THR A 80 -6.78 -1.41 3.85
C THR A 80 -6.80 -2.65 4.74
N PHE A 81 -7.47 -2.54 5.89
CA PHE A 81 -7.74 -3.69 6.76
C PHE A 81 -8.94 -4.54 6.30
N THR A 82 -9.70 -4.08 5.32
CA THR A 82 -10.89 -4.77 4.80
C THR A 82 -10.59 -6.20 4.35
N LYS A 83 -9.46 -6.41 3.70
CA LYS A 83 -9.09 -7.75 3.19
C LYS A 83 -8.35 -8.58 4.23
N THR A 84 -7.58 -7.94 5.08
CA THR A 84 -6.72 -8.63 6.05
C THR A 84 -7.46 -9.04 7.31
N ILE A 85 -8.50 -8.32 7.71
CA ILE A 85 -9.27 -8.62 8.93
C ILE A 85 -10.65 -9.16 8.58
N ALA A 86 -11.53 -8.31 8.06
CA ALA A 86 -12.89 -8.68 7.69
C ALA A 86 -13.48 -7.69 6.66
N PRO A 87 -14.35 -8.14 5.74
CA PRO A 87 -14.99 -7.24 4.76
C PRO A 87 -15.85 -6.13 5.40
N SER A 88 -16.37 -6.36 6.60
CA SER A 88 -17.13 -5.38 7.38
C SER A 88 -16.26 -4.28 7.98
N MET A 89 -14.96 -4.53 8.17
CA MET A 89 -14.03 -3.52 8.66
C MET A 89 -13.61 -2.59 7.51
N ARG A 90 -14.30 -1.45 7.44
CA ARG A 90 -14.13 -0.47 6.36
C ARG A 90 -13.07 0.57 6.70
N VAL A 91 -11.89 0.13 7.11
CA VAL A 91 -10.77 0.99 7.51
C VAL A 91 -9.64 0.84 6.51
N GLY A 92 -9.24 1.96 5.92
CA GLY A 92 -8.01 2.10 5.15
C GLY A 92 -7.09 3.12 5.82
N TYR A 93 -5.84 3.11 5.42
CA TYR A 93 -4.87 4.10 5.88
C TYR A 93 -3.94 4.53 4.75
N MET A 94 -3.35 5.70 4.93
CA MET A 94 -2.43 6.28 3.99
C MET A 94 -1.19 6.77 4.75
N VAL A 95 -0.03 6.50 4.20
CA VAL A 95 1.24 7.05 4.68
C VAL A 95 1.72 8.08 3.68
N LEU A 96 1.86 9.31 4.15
CA LEU A 96 2.31 10.44 3.36
C LEU A 96 3.78 10.75 3.61
N PRO A 97 4.55 11.13 2.58
CA PRO A 97 5.81 11.85 2.78
C PRO A 97 5.59 13.10 3.65
N LYS A 98 6.54 13.41 4.52
CA LYS A 98 6.43 14.51 5.49
C LYS A 98 6.11 15.87 4.85
N GLU A 99 6.64 16.11 3.67
CA GLU A 99 6.43 17.34 2.90
C GLU A 99 4.97 17.55 2.43
N PHE A 100 4.19 16.47 2.30
CA PHE A 100 2.79 16.55 1.91
C PHE A 100 1.82 16.70 3.09
N VAL A 101 2.27 16.45 4.32
CA VAL A 101 1.40 16.48 5.51
C VAL A 101 0.75 17.84 5.69
N GLY A 102 1.51 18.92 5.64
CA GLY A 102 0.96 20.27 5.81
C GLY A 102 -0.03 20.68 4.70
N ALA A 103 0.24 20.26 3.45
CA ALA A 103 -0.69 20.50 2.35
C ALA A 103 -1.98 19.67 2.50
N PHE A 104 -1.84 18.43 2.96
CA PHE A 104 -2.96 17.55 3.25
C PHE A 104 -3.83 18.11 4.38
N GLU A 105 -3.26 18.49 5.50
CA GLU A 105 -3.97 19.07 6.63
C GLU A 105 -4.72 20.36 6.23
N LYS A 106 -4.07 21.23 5.46
CA LYS A 106 -4.70 22.46 4.98
C LYS A 106 -5.91 22.20 4.09
N LYS A 107 -5.87 21.14 3.26
CA LYS A 107 -6.93 20.81 2.31
C LYS A 107 -8.00 19.89 2.89
N MET A 108 -7.64 19.01 3.80
CA MET A 108 -8.50 17.92 4.29
C MET A 108 -8.84 18.04 5.77
N GLY A 109 -8.17 18.92 6.53
CA GLY A 109 -8.33 19.04 7.98
C GLY A 109 -9.73 19.46 8.45
N PHE A 110 -10.58 19.96 7.54
CA PHE A 110 -11.98 20.24 7.85
C PHE A 110 -12.90 19.01 7.81
N TYR A 111 -12.42 17.88 7.27
CA TYR A 111 -13.15 16.62 7.31
C TYR A 111 -12.89 15.90 8.63
N SER A 112 -13.95 15.42 9.27
CA SER A 112 -13.82 14.47 10.39
C SER A 112 -13.43 13.09 9.85
N CYS A 113 -12.70 12.33 10.65
CA CYS A 113 -12.44 10.93 10.36
C CYS A 113 -13.78 10.17 10.30
N THR A 114 -14.05 9.50 9.19
CA THR A 114 -15.29 8.75 8.98
C THR A 114 -15.25 7.34 9.60
N VAL A 115 -14.09 6.90 10.09
CA VAL A 115 -13.96 5.60 10.78
C VAL A 115 -14.57 5.74 12.18
N PRO A 116 -15.56 4.91 12.55
CA PRO A 116 -16.13 4.95 13.89
C PRO A 116 -15.07 4.72 14.97
N VAL A 117 -15.20 5.45 16.07
CA VAL A 117 -14.23 5.40 17.18
C VAL A 117 -14.10 3.99 17.76
N PHE A 118 -15.19 3.24 17.81
CA PHE A 118 -15.17 1.87 18.29
C PHE A 118 -14.25 0.97 17.45
N GLU A 119 -14.33 1.03 16.11
CA GLU A 119 -13.45 0.28 15.23
C GLU A 119 -11.99 0.69 15.39
N GLN A 120 -11.72 1.97 15.62
CA GLN A 120 -10.36 2.45 15.88
C GLN A 120 -9.79 1.83 17.17
N TYR A 121 -10.57 1.77 18.27
CA TYR A 121 -10.13 1.12 19.50
C TYR A 121 -9.92 -0.38 19.33
N VAL A 122 -10.87 -1.09 18.70
CA VAL A 122 -10.75 -2.52 18.43
C VAL A 122 -9.51 -2.82 17.61
N LEU A 123 -9.26 -2.03 16.55
CA LEU A 123 -8.08 -2.20 15.70
C LEU A 123 -6.79 -1.92 16.47
N THR A 124 -6.76 -0.89 17.30
CA THR A 124 -5.62 -0.54 18.15
C THR A 124 -5.26 -1.70 19.07
N GLU A 125 -6.23 -2.25 19.81
CA GLU A 125 -6.02 -3.40 20.66
C GLU A 125 -5.57 -4.64 19.89
N PHE A 126 -6.16 -4.88 18.72
CA PHE A 126 -5.84 -6.02 17.88
C PHE A 126 -4.40 -5.98 17.36
N ILE A 127 -3.89 -4.79 17.06
CA ILE A 127 -2.50 -4.58 16.62
C ILE A 127 -1.55 -4.66 17.83
N ASN A 128 -1.80 -3.88 18.87
CA ASN A 128 -0.87 -3.70 19.98
C ASN A 128 -0.59 -4.98 20.78
N ASN A 129 -1.57 -5.87 20.90
CA ASN A 129 -1.40 -7.16 21.59
C ASN A 129 -0.87 -8.28 20.67
N GLY A 130 -0.46 -7.97 19.43
CA GLY A 130 0.10 -8.91 18.46
C GLY A 130 -0.91 -9.89 17.84
N ASN A 131 -2.22 -9.68 18.06
CA ASN A 131 -3.25 -10.55 17.48
C ASN A 131 -3.31 -10.39 15.95
N TYR A 132 -3.07 -9.19 15.43
CA TYR A 132 -3.02 -8.93 14.00
C TYR A 132 -1.94 -9.78 13.31
N GLU A 133 -0.72 -9.78 13.84
CA GLU A 133 0.38 -10.60 13.32
C GLU A 133 0.06 -12.10 13.36
N ARG A 134 -0.51 -12.58 14.48
CA ARG A 134 -0.94 -13.98 14.59
C ARG A 134 -2.01 -14.34 13.59
N HIS A 135 -2.93 -13.42 13.33
CA HIS A 135 -4.00 -13.57 12.34
C HIS A 135 -3.44 -13.66 10.92
N LEU A 136 -2.56 -12.74 10.51
CA LEU A 136 -1.89 -12.78 9.21
C LEU A 136 -1.11 -14.08 9.00
N ASN A 137 -0.35 -14.50 9.99
CA ASN A 137 0.43 -15.74 9.93
C ASN A 137 -0.46 -16.98 9.76
N ARG A 138 -1.66 -16.99 10.37
CA ARG A 138 -2.66 -18.05 10.17
C ARG A 138 -3.19 -18.07 8.74
N ILE A 139 -3.52 -16.90 8.19
CA ILE A 139 -3.98 -16.77 6.78
C ILE A 139 -2.90 -17.25 5.83
N ARG A 140 -1.66 -16.76 5.97
CA ARG A 140 -0.51 -17.15 5.14
C ARG A 140 -0.26 -18.66 5.17
N ARG A 141 -0.43 -19.29 6.33
CA ARG A 141 -0.33 -20.74 6.47
C ARG A 141 -1.40 -21.48 5.69
N LYS A 142 -2.67 -21.04 5.78
CA LYS A 142 -3.77 -21.60 5.01
C LYS A 142 -3.54 -21.47 3.50
N LEU A 143 -3.13 -20.30 3.04
CA LEU A 143 -2.85 -20.05 1.63
C LEU A 143 -1.74 -20.96 1.09
N ARG A 144 -0.67 -21.18 1.86
CA ARG A 144 0.40 -22.12 1.50
C ARG A 144 -0.09 -23.58 1.40
N GLN A 145 -1.07 -23.96 2.21
CA GLN A 145 -1.65 -25.32 2.14
C GLN A 145 -2.52 -25.52 0.89
N LEU A 146 -3.19 -24.48 0.43
CA LEU A 146 -4.04 -24.53 -0.77
C LEU A 146 -3.25 -24.50 -2.08
N GLN A 147 -1.96 -24.20 -2.04
CA GLN A 147 -1.09 -24.19 -3.22
C GLN A 147 -0.27 -25.48 -3.39
N LYS A 148 -0.39 -26.43 -2.45
CA LYS A 148 0.15 -27.78 -2.54
C LYS A 148 -0.85 -28.74 -3.18
#